data_edf084f61f218592d6c6ab10d0265719
#
_entry.id   edf084f61f218592d6c6ab10d0265719
#
_cell.length_a   1.000
_cell.length_b   1.000
_cell.length_c   1.000
_cell.angle_alpha   90.00
_cell.angle_beta   90.00
_cell.angle_gamma   90.00
#
_symmetry.space_group_name_H-M   'P 1'
#
loop_
_entity.id
_entity.type
_entity.pdbx_description
1 polymer ?
#
loop_
_entity_poly.entity_id
_entity_poly.type
_entity_poly.pdbx_seq_one_letter_code
_entity_poly.pdbx_strand_id
1 'polypeptide(L)'
;MDINGARVLVAGATGVLGGALTAEPAGRGARPALAGRDPARLAEAARAYPGAPALLFDAYDPASCARAVHGAADALGGLDAVVTAFGSVAFGRAAGLGDEIAEHLTAVDVLAPAAFFRAALALMAPGSLIAAFTGAVAERPQAGTADYSASKAALSAWLSAARREARTTGIRVLDIRPGHLDTGFADRPVAGTAPPLPPGGDPRRVVAAVADAMAADAELLRTAPDGTPAVERRAR
;
A
#
# COMPACT_ATOMS: atom_id res chain seq x y z
N MET A 1 -5.75 -14.01 9.09
CA MET A 1 -4.82 -13.95 10.24
C MET A 1 -5.54 -13.35 11.44
N ASP A 2 -5.15 -13.69 12.67
CA ASP A 2 -5.59 -12.90 13.82
C ASP A 2 -4.84 -11.55 13.80
N ILE A 3 -5.55 -10.46 14.02
CA ILE A 3 -4.93 -9.13 14.07
C ILE A 3 -4.30 -8.89 15.44
N ASN A 4 -4.87 -9.46 16.50
CA ASN A 4 -4.32 -9.33 17.84
C ASN A 4 -2.94 -10.01 17.92
N GLY A 5 -1.93 -9.26 18.30
CA GLY A 5 -0.53 -9.70 18.33
C GLY A 5 0.16 -9.75 16.96
N ALA A 6 -0.54 -9.50 15.85
CA ALA A 6 0.04 -9.52 14.50
C ALA A 6 1.14 -8.46 14.33
N ARG A 7 2.24 -8.83 13.70
CA ARG A 7 3.40 -7.99 13.39
C ARG A 7 3.20 -7.38 12.01
N VAL A 8 2.91 -6.08 11.97
CA VAL A 8 2.46 -5.40 10.76
C VAL A 8 3.44 -4.29 10.36
N LEU A 9 4.12 -4.44 9.25
CA LEU A 9 4.91 -3.36 8.64
C LEU A 9 4.01 -2.51 7.73
N VAL A 10 3.95 -1.21 7.99
CA VAL A 10 3.27 -0.23 7.15
C VAL A 10 4.31 0.68 6.49
N ALA A 11 4.54 0.51 5.19
CA ALA A 11 5.38 1.41 4.41
C ALA A 11 4.53 2.60 3.91
N GLY A 12 5.00 3.81 4.19
CA GLY A 12 4.24 5.05 4.01
C GLY A 12 3.43 5.45 5.24
N ALA A 13 3.80 4.99 6.42
CA ALA A 13 3.11 5.21 7.70
C ALA A 13 2.92 6.70 8.08
N THR A 14 3.70 7.61 7.48
CA THR A 14 3.59 9.06 7.70
C THR A 14 2.54 9.76 6.83
N GLY A 15 1.90 9.04 5.91
CA GLY A 15 0.80 9.53 5.07
C GLY A 15 -0.56 9.35 5.75
N VAL A 16 -1.61 9.97 5.18
CA VAL A 16 -2.98 9.86 5.72
C VAL A 16 -3.45 8.42 5.78
N LEU A 17 -3.38 7.69 4.66
CA LEU A 17 -3.77 6.26 4.63
C LEU A 17 -2.84 5.39 5.47
N GLY A 18 -1.52 5.59 5.34
CA GLY A 18 -0.55 4.80 6.09
C GLY A 18 -0.66 4.98 7.60
N GLY A 19 -0.87 6.23 8.06
CA GLY A 19 -1.12 6.50 9.48
C GLY A 19 -2.38 5.82 10.00
N ALA A 20 -3.47 5.90 9.25
CA ALA A 20 -4.72 5.23 9.60
C ALA A 20 -4.58 3.69 9.58
N LEU A 21 -3.83 3.13 8.59
CA LEU A 21 -3.50 1.70 8.51
C LEU A 21 -2.55 1.22 9.60
N THR A 22 -1.80 2.12 10.22
CA THR A 22 -1.03 1.81 11.41
C THR A 22 -1.92 1.81 12.64
N ALA A 23 -2.79 2.82 12.76
CA ALA A 23 -3.66 3.01 13.93
C ALA A 23 -4.74 1.94 14.07
N GLU A 24 -5.42 1.58 12.99
CA GLU A 24 -6.56 0.67 13.02
C GLU A 24 -6.17 -0.76 13.47
N PRO A 25 -5.15 -1.44 12.86
CA PRO A 25 -4.69 -2.72 13.37
C PRO A 25 -4.07 -2.62 14.78
N ALA A 26 -3.34 -1.54 15.09
CA ALA A 26 -2.77 -1.35 16.42
C ALA A 26 -3.87 -1.22 17.49
N GLY A 27 -4.97 -0.53 17.19
CA GLY A 27 -6.16 -0.47 18.04
C GLY A 27 -6.83 -1.84 18.26
N ARG A 28 -6.60 -2.79 17.35
CA ARG A 28 -7.03 -4.19 17.45
C ARG A 28 -5.96 -5.12 18.06
N GLY A 29 -4.89 -4.56 18.62
CA GLY A 29 -3.83 -5.29 19.30
C GLY A 29 -2.65 -5.73 18.44
N ALA A 30 -2.55 -5.27 17.18
CA ALA A 30 -1.37 -5.54 16.36
C ALA A 30 -0.13 -4.79 16.88
N ARG A 31 1.04 -5.32 16.55
CA ARG A 31 2.37 -4.74 16.83
C ARG A 31 2.88 -4.08 15.54
N PRO A 32 2.79 -2.73 15.41
CA PRO A 32 3.19 -2.06 14.18
C PRO A 32 4.71 -1.90 14.08
N ALA A 33 5.22 -1.91 12.84
CA ALA A 33 6.48 -1.29 12.43
C ALA A 33 6.15 -0.23 11.38
N LEU A 34 6.77 0.94 11.50
CA LEU A 34 6.51 2.08 10.64
C LEU A 34 7.66 2.27 9.67
N ALA A 35 7.37 2.41 8.37
CA ALA A 35 8.38 2.81 7.41
C ALA A 35 7.99 4.09 6.68
N GLY A 36 8.96 4.99 6.49
CA GLY A 36 8.76 6.28 5.86
C GLY A 36 10.05 6.86 5.27
N ARG A 37 9.94 7.87 4.39
CA ARG A 37 11.08 8.51 3.73
C ARG A 37 11.67 9.70 4.49
N ASP A 38 10.85 10.35 5.30
CA ASP A 38 11.20 11.56 6.06
C ASP A 38 11.46 11.18 7.52
N PRO A 39 12.69 11.35 8.04
CA PRO A 39 13.05 10.91 9.38
C PRO A 39 12.29 11.69 10.48
N ALA A 40 12.03 12.99 10.27
CA ALA A 40 11.34 13.80 11.28
C ALA A 40 9.87 13.41 11.40
N ARG A 41 9.18 13.27 10.25
CA ARG A 41 7.78 12.80 10.22
C ARG A 41 7.63 11.37 10.71
N LEU A 42 8.62 10.52 10.42
CA LEU A 42 8.61 9.13 10.88
C LEU A 42 8.78 9.06 12.40
N ALA A 43 9.72 9.81 12.95
CA ALA A 43 9.92 9.90 14.40
C ALA A 43 8.67 10.44 15.11
N GLU A 44 8.00 11.45 14.53
CA GLU A 44 6.74 11.97 15.07
C GLU A 44 5.63 10.91 15.06
N ALA A 45 5.44 10.21 13.94
CA ALA A 45 4.44 9.16 13.84
C ALA A 45 4.69 8.02 14.84
N ALA A 46 5.95 7.65 15.06
CA ALA A 46 6.35 6.58 15.97
C ALA A 46 6.07 6.90 17.45
N ARG A 47 5.95 8.17 17.84
CA ARG A 47 5.62 8.56 19.23
C ARG A 47 4.30 7.98 19.72
N ALA A 48 3.34 7.77 18.81
CA ALA A 48 2.05 7.16 19.14
C ALA A 48 2.16 5.65 19.44
N TYR A 49 3.30 5.01 19.13
CA TYR A 49 3.51 3.57 19.24
C TYR A 49 4.84 3.27 19.95
N PRO A 50 4.89 3.41 21.28
CA PRO A 50 6.13 3.19 22.04
C PRO A 50 6.75 1.83 21.78
N GLY A 51 8.03 1.82 21.41
CA GLY A 51 8.77 0.60 21.07
C GLY A 51 8.54 0.06 19.65
N ALA A 52 7.70 0.69 18.83
CA ALA A 52 7.54 0.29 17.44
C ALA A 52 8.79 0.64 16.61
N PRO A 53 9.29 -0.30 15.79
CA PRO A 53 10.39 -0.01 14.88
C PRO A 53 10.03 1.09 13.88
N ALA A 54 10.96 2.03 13.67
CA ALA A 54 10.82 3.13 12.71
C ALA A 54 11.94 3.01 11.67
N LEU A 55 11.59 2.67 10.43
CA LEU A 55 12.50 2.27 9.36
C LEU A 55 12.49 3.33 8.24
N LEU A 56 13.66 3.84 7.90
CA LEU A 56 13.81 4.73 6.73
C LEU A 56 13.89 3.91 5.45
N PHE A 57 13.27 4.41 4.39
CA PHE A 57 13.45 3.90 3.04
C PHE A 57 13.40 5.01 2.00
N ASP A 58 14.04 4.77 0.87
CA ASP A 58 13.94 5.58 -0.33
C ASP A 58 13.28 4.73 -1.44
N ALA A 59 12.21 5.24 -2.05
CA ALA A 59 11.51 4.56 -3.12
C ALA A 59 12.36 4.41 -4.41
N TYR A 60 13.42 5.20 -4.55
CA TYR A 60 14.39 5.05 -5.65
C TYR A 60 15.52 4.06 -5.35
N ASP A 61 15.62 3.57 -4.10
CA ASP A 61 16.57 2.53 -3.69
C ASP A 61 15.82 1.25 -3.27
N PRO A 62 15.59 0.30 -4.20
CA PRO A 62 14.96 -0.98 -3.88
C PRO A 62 15.66 -1.75 -2.76
N ALA A 63 16.99 -1.58 -2.61
CA ALA A 63 17.72 -2.21 -1.52
C ALA A 63 17.35 -1.61 -0.15
N SER A 64 17.08 -0.31 -0.08
CA SER A 64 16.58 0.32 1.16
C SER A 64 15.18 -0.18 1.53
N CYS A 65 14.31 -0.39 0.53
CA CYS A 65 12.99 -1.00 0.73
C CYS A 65 13.10 -2.40 1.36
N ALA A 66 14.00 -3.24 0.82
CA ALA A 66 14.27 -4.56 1.37
C ALA A 66 14.86 -4.50 2.78
N ARG A 67 15.82 -3.59 3.04
CA ARG A 67 16.39 -3.38 4.39
C ARG A 67 15.32 -2.97 5.41
N ALA A 68 14.33 -2.17 5.03
CA ALA A 68 13.22 -1.81 5.91
C ALA A 68 12.38 -3.04 6.30
N VAL A 69 12.15 -3.98 5.38
CA VAL A 69 11.45 -5.25 5.68
C VAL A 69 12.26 -6.12 6.63
N HIS A 70 13.55 -6.31 6.35
CA HIS A 70 14.42 -7.11 7.23
C HIS A 70 14.54 -6.49 8.62
N GLY A 71 14.77 -5.17 8.71
CA GLY A 71 14.84 -4.47 10.00
C GLY A 71 13.54 -4.56 10.81
N ALA A 72 12.38 -4.49 10.16
CA ALA A 72 11.10 -4.69 10.82
C ALA A 72 10.93 -6.14 11.32
N ALA A 73 11.31 -7.11 10.50
CA ALA A 73 11.25 -8.53 10.87
C ALA A 73 12.17 -8.85 12.05
N ASP A 74 13.40 -8.35 12.05
CA ASP A 74 14.35 -8.55 13.13
C ASP A 74 13.85 -7.92 14.45
N ALA A 75 13.36 -6.69 14.39
CA ALA A 75 12.89 -5.98 15.57
C ALA A 75 11.59 -6.55 16.17
N LEU A 76 10.69 -7.10 15.34
CA LEU A 76 9.42 -7.68 15.79
C LEU A 76 9.48 -9.20 16.03
N GLY A 77 10.57 -9.86 15.59
CA GLY A 77 10.70 -11.32 15.63
C GLY A 77 9.93 -12.01 14.50
N GLY A 78 9.82 -11.36 13.33
CA GLY A 78 9.10 -11.81 12.13
C GLY A 78 8.03 -10.82 11.69
N LEU A 79 7.33 -11.12 10.59
CA LEU A 79 6.23 -10.30 10.03
C LEU A 79 5.04 -11.19 9.67
N ASP A 80 3.84 -10.72 10.00
CA ASP A 80 2.57 -11.34 9.63
C ASP A 80 1.86 -10.55 8.53
N ALA A 81 2.14 -9.24 8.41
CA ALA A 81 1.67 -8.45 7.28
C ALA A 81 2.68 -7.38 6.86
N VAL A 82 2.75 -7.12 5.54
CA VAL A 82 3.45 -5.98 4.95
C VAL A 82 2.47 -5.22 4.06
N VAL A 83 2.22 -3.95 4.39
CA VAL A 83 1.28 -3.09 3.66
C VAL A 83 2.03 -1.90 3.08
N THR A 84 1.93 -1.69 1.76
CA THR A 84 2.45 -0.48 1.13
C THR A 84 1.31 0.53 0.90
N ALA A 85 1.43 1.70 1.53
CA ALA A 85 0.45 2.78 1.53
C ALA A 85 1.07 4.13 1.10
N PHE A 86 2.09 4.08 0.27
CA PHE A 86 2.71 5.24 -0.37
C PHE A 86 2.50 5.18 -1.87
N GLY A 87 2.72 6.32 -2.53
CA GLY A 87 2.63 6.42 -3.99
C GLY A 87 2.77 7.86 -4.44
N SER A 88 2.78 8.03 -5.76
CA SER A 88 2.77 9.32 -6.44
C SER A 88 1.63 9.37 -7.46
N VAL A 89 1.21 10.58 -7.82
CA VAL A 89 0.22 10.82 -8.87
C VAL A 89 0.68 11.96 -9.77
N ALA A 90 0.41 11.85 -11.04
CA ALA A 90 0.57 12.92 -12.02
C ALA A 90 -0.68 13.01 -12.90
N PHE A 91 -0.99 14.21 -13.35
CA PHE A 91 -2.10 14.50 -14.24
C PHE A 91 -1.59 15.23 -15.48
N GLY A 92 -2.02 14.79 -16.64
CA GLY A 92 -1.67 15.40 -17.91
C GLY A 92 -2.08 14.53 -19.10
N ARG A 93 -2.10 15.14 -20.28
CA ARG A 93 -2.32 14.38 -21.52
C ARG A 93 -1.11 13.47 -21.76
N ALA A 94 -1.32 12.28 -22.30
CA ALA A 94 -0.26 11.31 -22.55
C ALA A 94 0.92 11.87 -23.39
N ALA A 95 0.64 12.80 -24.31
CA ALA A 95 1.68 13.46 -25.10
C ALA A 95 2.29 14.72 -24.43
N GLY A 96 1.90 15.03 -23.19
CA GLY A 96 2.27 16.29 -22.52
C GLY A 96 3.05 16.11 -21.21
N LEU A 97 3.20 14.87 -20.72
CA LEU A 97 4.08 14.55 -19.60
C LEU A 97 5.45 14.10 -20.12
N GLY A 98 6.51 14.52 -19.44
CA GLY A 98 7.87 14.10 -19.77
C GLY A 98 8.15 12.68 -19.29
N ASP A 99 9.13 12.01 -19.91
CA ASP A 99 9.54 10.65 -19.57
C ASP A 99 9.99 10.52 -18.11
N GLU A 100 10.57 11.57 -17.53
CA GLU A 100 10.98 11.64 -16.12
C GLU A 100 9.82 11.46 -15.15
N ILE A 101 8.61 11.87 -15.53
CA ILE A 101 7.41 11.67 -14.72
C ILE A 101 6.97 10.20 -14.77
N ALA A 102 7.01 9.57 -15.95
CA ALA A 102 6.72 8.14 -16.11
C ALA A 102 7.74 7.28 -15.33
N GLU A 103 9.03 7.63 -15.38
CA GLU A 103 10.09 7.00 -14.61
C GLU A 103 9.85 7.14 -13.10
N HIS A 104 9.53 8.35 -12.63
CA HIS A 104 9.20 8.60 -11.24
C HIS A 104 8.02 7.75 -10.76
N LEU A 105 6.90 7.75 -11.50
CA LEU A 105 5.73 6.96 -11.16
C LEU A 105 6.05 5.46 -11.15
N THR A 106 6.83 5.00 -12.11
CA THR A 106 7.27 3.59 -12.16
C THR A 106 8.14 3.22 -10.96
N ALA A 107 9.09 4.07 -10.61
CA ALA A 107 9.96 3.84 -9.44
C ALA A 107 9.14 3.76 -8.14
N VAL A 108 8.28 4.76 -7.91
CA VAL A 108 7.55 4.91 -6.64
C VAL A 108 6.35 3.97 -6.55
N ASP A 109 5.57 3.81 -7.62
CA ASP A 109 4.31 3.08 -7.58
C ASP A 109 4.44 1.59 -7.94
N VAL A 110 5.57 1.16 -8.53
CA VAL A 110 5.76 -0.22 -8.98
C VAL A 110 7.01 -0.85 -8.35
N LEU A 111 8.19 -0.28 -8.61
CA LEU A 111 9.46 -0.92 -8.25
C LEU A 111 9.66 -0.96 -6.73
N ALA A 112 9.37 0.14 -6.03
CA ALA A 112 9.50 0.20 -4.58
C ALA A 112 8.54 -0.76 -3.86
N PRO A 113 7.21 -0.77 -4.10
CA PRO A 113 6.32 -1.78 -3.52
C PRO A 113 6.75 -3.20 -3.84
N ALA A 114 7.14 -3.49 -5.09
CA ALA A 114 7.62 -4.81 -5.47
C ALA A 114 8.89 -5.22 -4.72
N ALA A 115 9.79 -4.29 -4.40
CA ALA A 115 10.98 -4.56 -3.58
C ALA A 115 10.61 -4.91 -2.14
N PHE A 116 9.68 -4.17 -1.51
CA PHE A 116 9.12 -4.54 -0.21
C PHE A 116 8.55 -5.96 -0.23
N PHE A 117 7.76 -6.29 -1.24
CA PHE A 117 7.08 -7.58 -1.31
C PHE A 117 8.02 -8.74 -1.64
N ARG A 118 9.05 -8.55 -2.49
CA ARG A 118 10.05 -9.60 -2.72
C ARG A 118 10.79 -9.96 -1.43
N ALA A 119 11.20 -8.96 -0.65
CA ALA A 119 11.84 -9.20 0.63
C ALA A 119 10.86 -9.87 1.63
N ALA A 120 9.61 -9.44 1.67
CA ALA A 120 8.58 -10.02 2.53
C ALA A 120 8.29 -11.49 2.19
N LEU A 121 8.05 -11.79 0.91
CA LEU A 121 7.75 -13.14 0.44
C LEU A 121 8.88 -14.15 0.73
N ALA A 122 10.13 -13.68 0.81
CA ALA A 122 11.29 -14.53 1.10
C ALA A 122 11.41 -14.91 2.59
N LEU A 123 10.77 -14.19 3.51
CA LEU A 123 10.95 -14.39 4.96
C LEU A 123 9.66 -14.67 5.75
N MET A 124 8.49 -14.39 5.16
CA MET A 124 7.21 -14.53 5.86
C MET A 124 6.72 -15.98 5.89
N ALA A 125 6.05 -16.33 6.97
CA ALA A 125 5.49 -17.67 7.17
C ALA A 125 4.12 -17.84 6.48
N PRO A 126 3.65 -19.10 6.25
CA PRO A 126 2.28 -19.35 5.79
C PRO A 126 1.23 -18.66 6.69
N GLY A 127 0.16 -18.16 6.06
CA GLY A 127 -0.88 -17.39 6.75
C GLY A 127 -0.64 -15.88 6.78
N SER A 128 0.58 -15.42 6.47
CA SER A 128 0.92 -14.01 6.37
C SER A 128 0.31 -13.33 5.14
N LEU A 129 0.40 -12.00 5.07
CA LEU A 129 -0.23 -11.17 4.04
C LEU A 129 0.72 -10.08 3.50
N ILE A 130 0.75 -9.89 2.18
CA ILE A 130 1.20 -8.65 1.57
C ILE A 130 0.01 -7.89 0.98
N ALA A 131 0.00 -6.56 1.10
CA ALA A 131 -1.10 -5.73 0.59
C ALA A 131 -0.61 -4.40 0.01
N ALA A 132 -1.23 -3.97 -1.10
CA ALA A 132 -0.94 -2.69 -1.74
C ALA A 132 -2.18 -1.95 -2.22
N PHE A 133 -2.08 -0.62 -2.26
CA PHE A 133 -3.08 0.26 -2.86
C PHE A 133 -2.76 0.49 -4.34
N THR A 134 -3.53 -0.12 -5.22
CA THR A 134 -3.44 0.11 -6.66
C THR A 134 -4.50 1.12 -7.14
N GLY A 135 -5.64 1.21 -6.44
CA GLY A 135 -6.71 2.15 -6.78
C GLY A 135 -7.59 1.67 -7.93
N ALA A 136 -8.79 2.23 -8.03
CA ALA A 136 -9.73 1.93 -9.11
C ALA A 136 -9.16 2.29 -10.49
N VAL A 137 -8.22 3.22 -10.57
CA VAL A 137 -7.54 3.67 -11.79
C VAL A 137 -6.74 2.56 -12.47
N ALA A 138 -6.34 1.52 -11.74
CA ALA A 138 -5.68 0.34 -12.30
C ALA A 138 -6.61 -0.47 -13.24
N GLU A 139 -7.92 -0.41 -13.01
CA GLU A 139 -8.93 -1.11 -13.83
C GLU A 139 -9.67 -0.17 -14.77
N ARG A 140 -9.81 1.09 -14.40
CA ARG A 140 -10.59 2.10 -15.12
C ARG A 140 -9.73 3.35 -15.36
N PRO A 141 -8.76 3.27 -16.29
CA PRO A 141 -7.93 4.41 -16.64
C PRO A 141 -8.80 5.59 -17.11
N GLN A 142 -8.42 6.80 -16.73
CA GLN A 142 -9.14 8.01 -17.11
C GLN A 142 -8.27 8.89 -18.00
N ALA A 143 -8.90 9.74 -18.81
CA ALA A 143 -8.18 10.75 -19.58
C ALA A 143 -7.36 11.64 -18.62
N GLY A 144 -6.12 11.92 -19.00
CA GLY A 144 -5.22 12.71 -18.17
C GLY A 144 -4.53 11.95 -17.03
N THR A 145 -4.62 10.61 -16.98
CA THR A 145 -3.96 9.78 -15.98
C THR A 145 -3.18 8.61 -16.61
N ALA A 146 -2.71 8.73 -17.86
CA ALA A 146 -2.14 7.61 -18.61
C ALA A 146 -1.00 6.92 -17.85
N ASP A 147 0.05 7.66 -17.48
CA ASP A 147 1.23 7.10 -16.80
C ASP A 147 0.90 6.64 -15.38
N TYR A 148 0.08 7.40 -14.66
CA TYR A 148 -0.39 7.01 -13.32
C TYR A 148 -1.24 5.75 -13.37
N SER A 149 -2.20 5.66 -14.31
CA SER A 149 -3.02 4.44 -14.47
C SER A 149 -2.16 3.24 -14.86
N ALA A 150 -1.18 3.45 -15.77
CA ALA A 150 -0.26 2.42 -16.20
C ALA A 150 0.58 1.88 -15.03
N SER A 151 1.14 2.76 -14.19
CA SER A 151 1.92 2.35 -13.01
C SER A 151 1.07 1.54 -12.02
N LYS A 152 -0.17 1.97 -11.75
CA LYS A 152 -1.07 1.25 -10.84
C LYS A 152 -1.54 -0.08 -11.42
N ALA A 153 -1.79 -0.15 -12.72
CA ALA A 153 -2.10 -1.40 -13.43
C ALA A 153 -0.91 -2.37 -13.43
N ALA A 154 0.32 -1.86 -13.60
CA ALA A 154 1.53 -2.68 -13.53
C ALA A 154 1.71 -3.31 -12.15
N LEU A 155 1.53 -2.55 -11.05
CA LEU A 155 1.59 -3.11 -9.70
C LEU A 155 0.48 -4.15 -9.48
N SER A 156 -0.74 -3.89 -9.96
CA SER A 156 -1.85 -4.82 -9.86
C SER A 156 -1.57 -6.13 -10.60
N ALA A 157 -0.99 -6.06 -11.81
CA ALA A 157 -0.57 -7.24 -12.56
C ALA A 157 0.52 -8.02 -11.81
N TRP A 158 1.50 -7.33 -11.22
CA TRP A 158 2.54 -7.93 -10.40
C TRP A 158 1.94 -8.68 -9.20
N LEU A 159 1.01 -8.04 -8.45
CA LEU A 159 0.32 -8.67 -7.33
C LEU A 159 -0.49 -9.90 -7.76
N SER A 160 -1.11 -9.86 -8.93
CA SER A 160 -1.87 -11.00 -9.49
C SER A 160 -0.97 -12.20 -9.79
N ALA A 161 0.22 -11.96 -10.35
CA ALA A 161 1.22 -13.01 -10.58
C ALA A 161 1.76 -13.57 -9.25
N ALA A 162 2.20 -12.68 -8.35
CA ALA A 162 2.70 -13.05 -7.03
C ALA A 162 1.68 -13.84 -6.22
N ARG A 163 0.38 -13.53 -6.33
CA ARG A 163 -0.70 -14.30 -5.67
C ARG A 163 -0.73 -15.74 -6.12
N ARG A 164 -0.52 -16.01 -7.42
CA ARG A 164 -0.49 -17.38 -7.95
C ARG A 164 0.68 -18.17 -7.43
N GLU A 165 1.87 -17.55 -7.38
CA GLU A 165 3.09 -18.15 -6.84
C GLU A 165 2.98 -18.39 -5.35
N ALA A 166 2.49 -17.41 -4.59
CA ALA A 166 2.36 -17.47 -3.14
C ALA A 166 1.31 -18.50 -2.64
N ARG A 167 0.50 -19.07 -3.53
CA ARG A 167 -0.42 -20.18 -3.17
C ARG A 167 0.32 -21.38 -2.58
N THR A 168 1.51 -21.68 -3.08
CA THR A 168 2.31 -22.82 -2.62
C THR A 168 2.96 -22.57 -1.26
N THR A 169 3.22 -21.31 -0.91
CA THR A 169 3.79 -20.92 0.38
C THR A 169 2.74 -20.55 1.42
N GLY A 170 1.46 -20.45 1.03
CA GLY A 170 0.37 -20.07 1.92
C GLY A 170 0.36 -18.60 2.31
N ILE A 171 1.14 -17.74 1.64
CA ILE A 171 1.14 -16.28 1.85
C ILE A 171 0.00 -15.67 1.03
N ARG A 172 -0.75 -14.76 1.63
CA ARG A 172 -1.87 -14.08 0.99
C ARG A 172 -1.42 -12.78 0.33
N VAL A 173 -2.11 -12.40 -0.75
CA VAL A 173 -1.86 -11.17 -1.49
C VAL A 173 -3.17 -10.41 -1.65
N LEU A 174 -3.27 -9.23 -1.05
CA LEU A 174 -4.44 -8.36 -1.12
C LEU A 174 -4.15 -7.15 -2.00
N ASP A 175 -4.93 -7.00 -3.05
CA ASP A 175 -4.95 -5.81 -3.91
C ASP A 175 -6.08 -4.88 -3.47
N ILE A 176 -5.77 -3.62 -3.14
CA ILE A 176 -6.73 -2.66 -2.61
C ILE A 176 -6.97 -1.59 -3.67
N ARG A 177 -8.20 -1.54 -4.21
CA ARG A 177 -8.61 -0.67 -5.32
C ARG A 177 -9.73 0.29 -4.92
N PRO A 178 -9.48 1.22 -3.98
CA PRO A 178 -10.47 2.22 -3.64
C PRO A 178 -10.67 3.18 -4.82
N GLY A 179 -11.84 3.82 -4.86
CA GLY A 179 -12.06 5.02 -5.65
C GLY A 179 -11.28 6.20 -5.11
N HIS A 180 -11.63 7.42 -5.55
CA HIS A 180 -11.08 8.63 -4.98
C HIS A 180 -11.39 8.73 -3.48
N LEU A 181 -10.37 9.01 -2.67
CA LEU A 181 -10.48 9.15 -1.22
C LEU A 181 -10.09 10.57 -0.80
N ASP A 182 -10.76 11.09 0.22
CA ASP A 182 -10.46 12.40 0.80
C ASP A 182 -9.20 12.34 1.69
N THR A 183 -8.05 12.33 1.03
CA THR A 183 -6.73 12.25 1.67
C THR A 183 -5.81 13.40 1.29
N GLY A 184 -6.26 14.30 0.40
CA GLY A 184 -5.42 15.32 -0.22
C GLY A 184 -4.32 14.75 -1.12
N PHE A 185 -4.42 13.49 -1.54
CA PHE A 185 -3.41 12.85 -2.41
C PHE A 185 -3.43 13.46 -3.82
N ALA A 186 -4.61 13.66 -4.39
CA ALA A 186 -4.78 14.26 -5.70
C ALA A 186 -4.40 15.76 -5.74
N ASP A 187 -4.36 16.43 -4.58
CA ASP A 187 -4.00 17.86 -4.47
C ASP A 187 -2.48 18.08 -4.46
N ARG A 188 -1.71 17.00 -4.46
CA ARG A 188 -0.23 17.03 -4.40
C ARG A 188 0.39 16.20 -5.53
N PRO A 189 0.00 16.45 -6.80
CA PRO A 189 0.57 15.74 -7.91
C PRO A 189 2.04 16.14 -8.11
N VAL A 190 2.84 15.22 -8.62
CA VAL A 190 4.24 15.51 -8.99
C VAL A 190 4.33 16.27 -10.31
N ALA A 191 3.28 16.22 -11.13
CA ALA A 191 3.13 17.01 -12.34
C ALA A 191 1.65 17.21 -12.67
N GLY A 192 1.34 18.35 -13.32
CA GLY A 192 0.01 18.71 -13.77
C GLY A 192 -0.95 19.10 -12.63
N THR A 193 -2.23 19.09 -12.94
CA THR A 193 -3.31 19.46 -12.02
C THR A 193 -4.41 18.41 -12.10
N ALA A 194 -4.97 18.04 -10.96
CA ALA A 194 -6.08 17.09 -10.92
C ALA A 194 -7.27 17.61 -11.74
N PRO A 195 -7.90 16.77 -12.56
CA PRO A 195 -9.20 17.11 -13.15
C PRO A 195 -10.26 17.22 -12.05
N PRO A 196 -11.45 17.76 -12.35
CA PRO A 196 -12.58 17.67 -11.43
C PRO A 196 -12.81 16.20 -11.03
N LEU A 197 -12.66 15.91 -9.75
CA LEU A 197 -12.86 14.58 -9.19
C LEU A 197 -14.24 14.53 -8.48
N PRO A 198 -14.87 13.36 -8.41
CA PRO A 198 -16.04 13.19 -7.56
C PRO A 198 -15.68 13.43 -6.10
N PRO A 199 -16.64 13.70 -5.21
CA PRO A 199 -16.37 13.77 -3.77
C PRO A 199 -15.59 12.57 -3.28
N GLY A 200 -14.53 12.79 -2.50
CA GLY A 200 -13.69 11.73 -1.96
C GLY A 200 -14.45 10.88 -0.95
N GLY A 201 -14.22 9.56 -1.03
CA GLY A 201 -14.70 8.64 0.00
C GLY A 201 -13.95 8.82 1.33
N ASP A 202 -14.58 8.44 2.44
CA ASP A 202 -13.95 8.47 3.77
C ASP A 202 -12.82 7.41 3.85
N PRO A 203 -11.55 7.83 4.05
CA PRO A 203 -10.43 6.91 4.15
C PRO A 203 -10.54 5.95 5.34
N ARG A 204 -11.21 6.35 6.43
CA ARG A 204 -11.39 5.51 7.62
C ARG A 204 -12.22 4.27 7.32
N ARG A 205 -13.28 4.42 6.49
CA ARG A 205 -14.12 3.28 6.07
C ARG A 205 -13.32 2.25 5.26
N VAL A 206 -12.47 2.73 4.36
CA VAL A 206 -11.59 1.86 3.57
C VAL A 206 -10.56 1.16 4.46
N VAL A 207 -9.96 1.89 5.39
CA VAL A 207 -8.95 1.33 6.33
C VAL A 207 -9.57 0.26 7.23
N ALA A 208 -10.77 0.49 7.78
CA ALA A 208 -11.48 -0.52 8.56
C ALA A 208 -11.77 -1.78 7.73
N ALA A 209 -12.22 -1.61 6.47
CA ALA A 209 -12.44 -2.72 5.56
C ALA A 209 -11.14 -3.45 5.18
N VAL A 210 -10.01 -2.74 5.07
CA VAL A 210 -8.69 -3.38 4.87
C VAL A 210 -8.31 -4.23 6.09
N ALA A 211 -8.49 -3.71 7.31
CA ALA A 211 -8.23 -4.48 8.53
C ALA A 211 -9.11 -5.75 8.59
N ASP A 212 -10.39 -5.64 8.24
CA ASP A 212 -11.28 -6.79 8.16
C ASP A 212 -10.86 -7.78 7.06
N ALA A 213 -10.41 -7.29 5.90
CA ALA A 213 -9.87 -8.09 4.81
C ALA A 213 -8.56 -8.80 5.19
N MET A 214 -7.71 -8.17 6.02
CA MET A 214 -6.51 -8.80 6.59
C MET A 214 -6.87 -9.99 7.49
N ALA A 215 -7.94 -9.88 8.26
CA ALA A 215 -8.44 -10.98 9.10
C ALA A 215 -9.09 -12.10 8.28
N ALA A 216 -9.77 -11.74 7.19
CA ALA A 216 -10.46 -12.67 6.30
C ALA A 216 -9.52 -13.24 5.20
N ASP A 217 -10.02 -14.18 4.40
CA ASP A 217 -9.33 -14.70 3.21
C ASP A 217 -9.71 -13.84 1.98
N ALA A 218 -9.26 -12.59 1.99
CA ALA A 218 -9.54 -11.61 0.95
C ALA A 218 -8.37 -11.53 -0.05
N GLU A 219 -8.69 -11.43 -1.34
CA GLU A 219 -7.72 -11.24 -2.42
C GLU A 219 -7.82 -9.85 -3.06
N LEU A 220 -8.99 -9.24 -3.00
CA LEU A 220 -9.26 -7.95 -3.60
C LEU A 220 -10.27 -7.16 -2.77
N LEU A 221 -10.00 -5.87 -2.58
CA LEU A 221 -10.93 -4.92 -2.01
C LEU A 221 -11.17 -3.80 -3.01
N ARG A 222 -12.42 -3.58 -3.38
CA ARG A 222 -12.86 -2.50 -4.28
C ARG A 222 -13.82 -1.55 -3.60
N THR A 223 -14.00 -0.38 -4.18
CA THR A 223 -15.16 0.46 -3.88
C THR A 223 -16.32 0.07 -4.82
N ALA A 224 -17.44 -0.33 -4.26
CA ALA A 224 -18.67 -0.58 -4.99
C ALA A 224 -19.27 0.73 -5.56
N PRO A 225 -20.24 0.66 -6.51
CA PRO A 225 -20.84 1.87 -7.09
C PRO A 225 -21.49 2.81 -6.08
N ASP A 226 -21.94 2.31 -4.95
CA ASP A 226 -22.54 3.08 -3.84
C ASP A 226 -21.47 3.70 -2.89
N GLY A 227 -20.18 3.54 -3.21
CA GLY A 227 -19.06 4.05 -2.41
C GLY A 227 -18.67 3.14 -1.24
N THR A 228 -19.33 2.01 -1.04
CA THR A 228 -18.97 1.07 0.04
C THR A 228 -17.80 0.16 -0.34
N PRO A 229 -16.93 -0.23 0.61
CA PRO A 229 -15.91 -1.25 0.38
C PRO A 229 -16.56 -2.62 0.10
N ALA A 230 -16.16 -3.24 -1.00
CA ALA A 230 -16.56 -4.59 -1.40
C ALA A 230 -15.33 -5.50 -1.40
N VAL A 231 -15.41 -6.64 -0.72
CA VAL A 231 -14.30 -7.60 -0.59
C VAL A 231 -14.59 -8.82 -1.44
N GLU A 232 -13.68 -9.15 -2.32
CA GLU A 232 -13.69 -10.40 -3.07
C GLU A 232 -12.77 -11.40 -2.34
N ARG A 233 -13.33 -12.56 -2.04
CA ARG A 233 -12.64 -13.67 -1.37
C ARG A 233 -12.17 -14.67 -2.40
N ARG A 234 -11.18 -15.45 -2.02
CA ARG A 234 -10.74 -16.60 -2.81
C ARG A 234 -11.90 -17.55 -3.07
N ALA A 235 -12.15 -17.89 -4.33
CA ALA A 235 -13.01 -19.03 -4.67
C ALA A 235 -12.38 -20.30 -4.09
N ARG A 236 -13.17 -21.04 -3.33
CA ARG A 236 -12.77 -22.34 -2.75
C ARG A 236 -12.66 -23.42 -3.81
#